data_6639fc2c4dfdb7c2283c7bd9bd8389e2
#
_entry.id   6639fc2c4dfdb7c2283c7bd9bd8389e2
#
_cell.length_a   1.000
_cell.length_b   1.000
_cell.length_c   1.000
_cell.angle_alpha   90.00
_cell.angle_beta   90.00
_cell.angle_gamma   90.00
#
_symmetry.space_group_name_H-M   'P 1'
#
loop_
_entity.id
_entity.type
_entity.pdbx_description
1 polymer ?
#
loop_
_entity_poly.entity_id
_entity_poly.type
_entity_poly.pdbx_seq_one_letter_code
_entity_poly.pdbx_strand_id
1 'polypeptide(L)'
;MTISEFESYLEKGLGRAILLLREEPDKTPFREAALRHLCTCGYLEVSYELDLISCFEDAECLAKEAARQNLAAFRAEEGCWNLLLLHALGCQKEIEEIIETRYCQYREKIRTSTENISCYHHNRIGYINTVYTILGDCFPTIEQVKAILPDLAYFFSGATEEDNRNDVIGIYTYLDERFGKEIAEDLLEEGYTYPYGDTWKRLMARYEPRPVDPNITAEELIRLTHSHDRKQLDFCIRSFRAAGTNIVHAVAEAFFAESDIERRHELLLLFLGNKTIPFPYPNRLMDFLTEEDWDAVDPPNVNKRTQYFFSVLSLLAEISHPRVAAIGKRLREGDAFRELGIHMLNANYTPEDLDSLVSYLDPTFLNTPLFNEAVCTICCLSDKGIEGLPLVELISLFENIPAFLRQRLVSSLIKKGLFPNDLREECRYDRNPNIRELIKELS
;
A
#
# COMPACT_ATOMS: atom_id res chain seq x y z
N MET A 1 11.92 -12.37 -28.84
CA MET A 1 12.02 -12.15 -27.38
C MET A 1 12.66 -13.38 -26.74
N THR A 2 13.58 -13.19 -25.77
CA THR A 2 14.10 -14.30 -24.95
C THR A 2 13.18 -14.60 -23.78
N ILE A 3 13.27 -15.80 -23.20
CA ILE A 3 12.48 -16.16 -22.01
C ILE A 3 12.82 -15.23 -20.83
N SER A 4 14.11 -14.91 -20.64
CA SER A 4 14.56 -14.02 -19.56
C SER A 4 14.04 -12.60 -19.69
N GLU A 5 13.98 -12.05 -20.91
CA GLU A 5 13.35 -10.75 -21.14
C GLU A 5 11.86 -10.80 -20.83
N PHE A 6 11.17 -11.85 -21.25
CA PHE A 6 9.76 -12.04 -20.97
C PHE A 6 9.47 -12.10 -19.46
N GLU A 7 10.23 -12.92 -18.72
CA GLU A 7 10.11 -12.99 -17.25
C GLU A 7 10.34 -11.63 -16.58
N SER A 8 11.37 -10.89 -17.01
CA SER A 8 11.65 -9.55 -16.50
C SER A 8 10.49 -8.58 -16.75
N TYR A 9 9.86 -8.64 -17.92
CA TYR A 9 8.71 -7.80 -18.23
C TYR A 9 7.47 -8.18 -17.41
N LEU A 10 7.24 -9.47 -17.18
CA LEU A 10 6.16 -9.95 -16.31
C LEU A 10 6.34 -9.50 -14.86
N GLU A 11 7.54 -9.62 -14.30
CA GLU A 11 7.86 -9.17 -12.93
C GLU A 11 7.58 -7.67 -12.76
N LYS A 12 7.97 -6.87 -13.76
CA LYS A 12 7.74 -5.41 -13.76
C LYS A 12 6.30 -5.02 -14.10
N GLY A 13 5.47 -5.97 -14.54
CA GLY A 13 4.07 -5.73 -14.95
C GLY A 13 3.95 -4.85 -16.19
N LEU A 14 4.85 -5.00 -17.15
CA LEU A 14 4.88 -4.23 -18.39
C LEU A 14 3.96 -4.86 -19.45
N GLY A 15 3.13 -4.05 -20.10
CA GLY A 15 2.28 -4.50 -21.22
C GLY A 15 3.06 -5.05 -22.41
N ARG A 16 4.34 -4.70 -22.52
CA ARG A 16 5.27 -5.22 -23.53
C ARG A 16 5.36 -6.74 -23.53
N ALA A 17 5.28 -7.39 -22.34
CA ALA A 17 5.25 -8.84 -22.25
C ALA A 17 4.12 -9.45 -23.09
N ILE A 18 2.91 -8.88 -22.99
CA ILE A 18 1.71 -9.33 -23.69
C ILE A 18 1.81 -9.04 -25.19
N LEU A 19 2.25 -7.82 -25.56
CA LEU A 19 2.38 -7.44 -26.97
C LEU A 19 3.36 -8.34 -27.71
N LEU A 20 4.57 -8.54 -27.17
CA LEU A 20 5.59 -9.36 -27.79
C LEU A 20 5.17 -10.84 -27.84
N LEU A 21 4.49 -11.35 -26.81
CA LEU A 21 3.97 -12.71 -26.79
C LEU A 21 2.88 -12.93 -27.84
N ARG A 22 2.05 -11.93 -28.14
CA ARG A 22 1.02 -12.00 -29.20
C ARG A 22 1.63 -12.15 -30.58
N GLU A 23 2.78 -11.52 -30.83
CA GLU A 23 3.50 -11.58 -32.10
C GLU A 23 4.35 -12.83 -32.23
N GLU A 24 4.61 -13.56 -31.15
CA GLU A 24 5.45 -14.74 -31.14
C GLU A 24 4.76 -15.92 -31.84
N PRO A 25 5.35 -16.50 -32.89
CA PRO A 25 4.73 -17.59 -33.64
C PRO A 25 4.68 -18.92 -32.87
N ASP A 26 5.68 -19.18 -32.02
CA ASP A 26 5.71 -20.32 -31.11
C ASP A 26 5.74 -19.85 -29.66
N LYS A 27 4.62 -19.96 -28.99
CA LYS A 27 4.43 -19.53 -27.59
C LYS A 27 4.79 -20.62 -26.58
N THR A 28 5.06 -21.84 -27.03
CA THR A 28 5.36 -23.00 -26.17
C THR A 28 6.47 -22.72 -25.15
N PRO A 29 7.62 -22.11 -25.55
CA PRO A 29 8.72 -21.85 -24.61
C PRO A 29 8.33 -20.87 -23.47
N PHE A 30 7.33 -20.00 -23.71
CA PHE A 30 6.92 -18.95 -22.76
C PHE A 30 5.84 -19.42 -21.80
N ARG A 31 5.17 -20.54 -22.08
CA ARG A 31 4.09 -21.09 -21.26
C ARG A 31 4.54 -21.40 -19.83
N GLU A 32 5.71 -22.02 -19.71
CA GLU A 32 6.27 -22.35 -18.38
C GLU A 32 6.64 -21.10 -17.58
N ALA A 33 7.15 -20.06 -18.23
CA ALA A 33 7.45 -18.77 -17.60
C ALA A 33 6.15 -18.06 -17.15
N ALA A 34 5.10 -18.07 -17.96
CA ALA A 34 3.79 -17.55 -17.61
C ALA A 34 3.20 -18.31 -16.41
N LEU A 35 3.29 -19.63 -16.39
CA LEU A 35 2.84 -20.47 -15.27
C LEU A 35 3.61 -20.13 -13.98
N ARG A 36 4.94 -20.02 -14.04
CA ARG A 36 5.75 -19.60 -12.87
C ARG A 36 5.33 -18.23 -12.37
N HIS A 37 5.11 -17.27 -13.28
CA HIS A 37 4.63 -15.94 -12.92
C HIS A 37 3.30 -16.01 -12.15
N LEU A 38 2.30 -16.71 -12.68
CA LEU A 38 1.00 -16.89 -12.02
C LEU A 38 1.12 -17.58 -10.64
N CYS A 39 2.14 -18.43 -10.45
CA CYS A 39 2.38 -19.14 -9.20
C CYS A 39 3.20 -18.34 -8.17
N THR A 40 3.98 -17.35 -8.59
CA THR A 40 4.95 -16.67 -7.71
C THR A 40 4.69 -15.19 -7.51
N CYS A 41 3.79 -14.59 -8.30
CA CYS A 41 3.47 -13.18 -8.18
C CYS A 41 2.64 -12.94 -6.92
N GLY A 42 3.14 -12.12 -6.00
CA GLY A 42 2.47 -11.79 -4.72
C GLY A 42 1.22 -10.92 -4.88
N TYR A 43 1.01 -10.33 -6.06
CA TYR A 43 -0.18 -9.57 -6.42
C TYR A 43 -0.46 -9.76 -7.90
N LEU A 44 -1.60 -10.37 -8.24
CA LEU A 44 -2.10 -10.50 -9.60
C LEU A 44 -3.17 -9.43 -9.86
N GLU A 45 -3.04 -8.72 -10.96
CA GLU A 45 -4.09 -7.85 -11.46
C GLU A 45 -4.87 -8.63 -12.53
N VAL A 46 -6.10 -9.01 -12.22
CA VAL A 46 -6.87 -10.00 -12.97
C VAL A 46 -6.96 -9.69 -14.47
N SER A 47 -7.17 -8.44 -14.86
CA SER A 47 -7.28 -8.08 -16.28
C SER A 47 -5.95 -8.20 -17.01
N TYR A 48 -4.81 -7.90 -16.36
CA TYR A 48 -3.48 -8.13 -16.93
C TYR A 48 -3.22 -9.63 -17.14
N GLU A 49 -3.54 -10.44 -16.14
CA GLU A 49 -3.32 -11.88 -16.21
C GLU A 49 -4.26 -12.56 -17.21
N LEU A 50 -5.49 -12.08 -17.37
CA LEU A 50 -6.40 -12.53 -18.44
C LEU A 50 -5.84 -12.21 -19.82
N ASP A 51 -5.30 -11.02 -20.03
CA ASP A 51 -4.65 -10.65 -21.29
C ASP A 51 -3.43 -11.54 -21.57
N LEU A 52 -2.62 -11.83 -20.54
CA LEU A 52 -1.46 -12.72 -20.63
C LEU A 52 -1.86 -14.14 -21.04
N ILE A 53 -2.77 -14.78 -20.29
CA ILE A 53 -3.16 -16.18 -20.57
C ILE A 53 -3.94 -16.31 -21.88
N SER A 54 -4.68 -15.26 -22.29
CA SER A 54 -5.38 -15.26 -23.59
C SER A 54 -4.45 -15.39 -24.81
N CYS A 55 -3.15 -15.17 -24.60
CA CYS A 55 -2.15 -15.42 -25.63
C CYS A 55 -1.92 -16.92 -25.92
N PHE A 56 -2.33 -17.82 -25.02
CA PHE A 56 -2.16 -19.26 -25.14
C PHE A 56 -3.48 -19.93 -25.54
N GLU A 57 -3.39 -20.99 -26.35
CA GLU A 57 -4.57 -21.76 -26.78
C GLU A 57 -5.25 -22.49 -25.62
N ASP A 58 -4.48 -22.84 -24.59
CA ASP A 58 -4.93 -23.56 -23.39
C ASP A 58 -5.09 -22.66 -22.15
N ALA A 59 -5.50 -21.40 -22.32
CA ALA A 59 -5.61 -20.37 -21.27
C ALA A 59 -6.29 -20.88 -19.98
N GLU A 60 -7.43 -21.59 -20.12
CA GLU A 60 -8.16 -22.16 -18.99
C GLU A 60 -7.36 -23.24 -18.27
N CYS A 61 -6.67 -24.10 -19.01
CA CYS A 61 -5.80 -25.13 -18.44
C CYS A 61 -4.63 -24.52 -17.67
N LEU A 62 -4.04 -23.46 -18.20
CA LEU A 62 -2.93 -22.73 -17.57
C LEU A 62 -3.37 -22.11 -16.24
N ALA A 63 -4.53 -21.47 -16.19
CA ALA A 63 -5.09 -20.90 -14.96
C ALA A 63 -5.41 -21.96 -13.91
N LYS A 64 -6.01 -23.10 -14.33
CA LYS A 64 -6.30 -24.24 -13.45
C LYS A 64 -5.03 -24.88 -12.89
N GLU A 65 -3.99 -24.99 -13.69
CA GLU A 65 -2.69 -25.53 -13.30
C GLU A 65 -2.03 -24.62 -12.27
N ALA A 66 -2.00 -23.28 -12.49
CA ALA A 66 -1.49 -22.32 -11.55
C ALA A 66 -2.23 -22.37 -10.18
N ALA A 67 -3.55 -22.39 -10.22
CA ALA A 67 -4.36 -22.50 -9.00
C ALA A 67 -4.04 -23.78 -8.22
N ARG A 68 -3.92 -24.94 -8.88
CA ARG A 68 -3.58 -26.21 -8.23
C ARG A 68 -2.18 -26.22 -7.63
N GLN A 69 -1.19 -25.65 -8.34
CA GLN A 69 0.20 -25.57 -7.84
C GLN A 69 0.29 -24.67 -6.59
N ASN A 70 -0.34 -23.53 -6.59
CA ASN A 70 -0.36 -22.63 -5.43
C ASN A 70 -1.08 -23.24 -4.23
N LEU A 71 -2.12 -24.03 -4.48
CA LEU A 71 -2.81 -24.78 -3.46
C LEU A 71 -1.95 -25.87 -2.82
N ALA A 72 -1.22 -26.63 -3.63
CA ALA A 72 -0.32 -27.68 -3.16
C ALA A 72 0.84 -27.11 -2.31
N ALA A 73 1.33 -25.93 -2.66
CA ALA A 73 2.43 -25.26 -1.96
C ALA A 73 2.01 -24.56 -0.65
N PHE A 74 0.72 -24.57 -0.29
CA PHE A 74 0.15 -23.80 0.86
C PHE A 74 0.50 -22.29 0.84
N ARG A 75 0.75 -21.74 -0.33
CA ARG A 75 0.93 -20.30 -0.53
C ARG A 75 -0.44 -19.64 -0.58
N ALA A 76 -0.86 -19.17 0.56
CA ALA A 76 -2.25 -18.76 0.74
C ALA A 76 -2.57 -17.43 0.03
N GLU A 77 -1.62 -16.52 -0.04
CA GLU A 77 -1.82 -15.22 -0.71
C GLU A 77 -1.90 -15.38 -2.23
N GLU A 78 -0.95 -16.10 -2.83
CA GLU A 78 -0.94 -16.31 -4.28
C GLU A 78 -2.12 -17.15 -4.76
N GLY A 79 -2.61 -18.08 -3.92
CA GLY A 79 -3.76 -18.93 -4.25
C GLY A 79 -5.07 -18.15 -4.42
N CYS A 80 -5.25 -17.05 -3.68
CA CYS A 80 -6.47 -16.24 -3.77
C CYS A 80 -6.60 -15.54 -5.12
N TRP A 81 -5.51 -14.98 -5.62
CA TRP A 81 -5.51 -14.30 -6.93
C TRP A 81 -5.83 -15.25 -8.08
N ASN A 82 -5.36 -16.49 -8.01
CA ASN A 82 -5.70 -17.50 -9.01
C ASN A 82 -7.19 -17.91 -8.97
N LEU A 83 -7.86 -17.83 -7.81
CA LEU A 83 -9.31 -18.05 -7.73
C LEU A 83 -10.07 -16.92 -8.45
N LEU A 84 -9.63 -15.66 -8.30
CA LEU A 84 -10.22 -14.53 -9.05
C LEU A 84 -10.03 -14.69 -10.56
N LEU A 85 -8.85 -15.17 -10.98
CA LEU A 85 -8.60 -15.46 -12.39
C LEU A 85 -9.52 -16.56 -12.92
N LEU A 86 -9.72 -17.66 -12.17
CA LEU A 86 -10.65 -18.71 -12.52
C LEU A 86 -12.11 -18.23 -12.56
N HIS A 87 -12.49 -17.35 -11.62
CA HIS A 87 -13.81 -16.74 -11.62
C HIS A 87 -14.04 -15.90 -12.89
N ALA A 88 -13.06 -15.07 -13.26
CA ALA A 88 -13.14 -14.28 -14.48
C ALA A 88 -13.21 -15.12 -15.78
N LEU A 89 -12.69 -16.36 -15.75
CA LEU A 89 -12.82 -17.35 -16.83
C LEU A 89 -14.13 -18.15 -16.79
N GLY A 90 -14.98 -17.93 -15.76
CA GLY A 90 -16.24 -18.67 -15.59
C GLY A 90 -16.04 -20.10 -15.08
N CYS A 91 -14.88 -20.46 -14.54
CA CYS A 91 -14.56 -21.81 -14.03
C CYS A 91 -15.10 -22.06 -12.63
N GLN A 92 -16.39 -21.82 -12.41
CA GLN A 92 -17.04 -21.85 -11.09
C GLN A 92 -16.92 -23.22 -10.40
N LYS A 93 -17.09 -24.30 -11.17
CA LYS A 93 -17.01 -25.66 -10.62
C LYS A 93 -15.63 -26.00 -10.05
N GLU A 94 -14.57 -25.61 -10.74
CA GLU A 94 -13.20 -25.78 -10.25
C GLU A 94 -12.93 -24.97 -8.99
N ILE A 95 -13.48 -23.76 -8.90
CA ILE A 95 -13.38 -22.94 -7.70
C ILE A 95 -14.01 -23.66 -6.51
N GLU A 96 -15.21 -24.21 -6.68
CA GLU A 96 -15.94 -24.98 -5.64
C GLU A 96 -15.11 -26.18 -5.17
N GLU A 97 -14.61 -26.99 -6.09
CA GLU A 97 -13.76 -28.15 -5.79
C GLU A 97 -12.47 -27.76 -5.05
N ILE A 98 -11.84 -26.68 -5.48
CA ILE A 98 -10.62 -26.15 -4.88
C ILE A 98 -10.89 -25.68 -3.45
N ILE A 99 -11.92 -24.89 -3.25
CA ILE A 99 -12.27 -24.32 -1.94
C ILE A 99 -12.64 -25.45 -0.99
N GLU A 100 -13.51 -26.38 -1.38
CA GLU A 100 -13.93 -27.48 -0.54
C GLU A 100 -12.74 -28.33 -0.08
N THR A 101 -11.87 -28.70 -1.02
CA THR A 101 -10.67 -29.50 -0.72
C THR A 101 -9.74 -28.77 0.24
N ARG A 102 -9.48 -27.47 0.00
CA ARG A 102 -8.56 -26.67 0.79
C ARG A 102 -9.12 -26.34 2.16
N TYR A 103 -10.39 -25.98 2.20
CA TYR A 103 -11.08 -25.70 3.44
C TYR A 103 -11.05 -26.89 4.40
N CYS A 104 -11.33 -28.10 3.91
CA CYS A 104 -11.22 -29.32 4.70
C CYS A 104 -9.79 -29.58 5.20
N GLN A 105 -8.78 -29.41 4.36
CA GLN A 105 -7.38 -29.59 4.75
C GLN A 105 -6.92 -28.55 5.77
N TYR A 106 -7.32 -27.30 5.61
CA TYR A 106 -7.00 -26.22 6.55
C TYR A 106 -7.67 -26.44 7.91
N ARG A 107 -8.95 -26.79 7.89
CA ARG A 107 -9.73 -27.09 9.08
C ARG A 107 -9.13 -28.23 9.90
N GLU A 108 -8.68 -29.28 9.22
CA GLU A 108 -8.03 -30.43 9.87
C GLU A 108 -6.64 -30.04 10.42
N LYS A 109 -5.85 -29.28 9.68
CA LYS A 109 -4.53 -28.83 10.10
C LYS A 109 -4.61 -27.87 11.30
N ILE A 110 -5.58 -26.96 11.33
CA ILE A 110 -5.83 -26.07 12.47
C ILE A 110 -6.25 -26.88 13.71
N ARG A 111 -7.09 -27.91 13.55
CA ARG A 111 -7.57 -28.73 14.67
C ARG A 111 -6.51 -29.68 15.24
N THR A 112 -5.56 -30.11 14.44
CA THR A 112 -4.52 -31.08 14.83
C THR A 112 -3.19 -30.44 15.25
N SER A 113 -3.00 -29.16 15.01
CA SER A 113 -1.74 -28.50 15.34
C SER A 113 -1.66 -28.14 16.81
N THR A 114 -0.69 -28.76 17.49
CA THR A 114 -0.27 -28.43 18.85
C THR A 114 0.95 -27.48 18.91
N GLU A 115 1.41 -26.99 17.76
CA GLU A 115 2.64 -26.20 17.65
C GLU A 115 2.41 -24.68 17.83
N ASN A 116 3.43 -24.02 18.34
CA ASN A 116 3.48 -22.62 18.76
C ASN A 116 2.91 -21.63 17.73
N ILE A 117 2.06 -20.75 18.20
CA ILE A 117 1.26 -19.76 17.51
C ILE A 117 2.07 -18.82 16.57
N SER A 118 3.36 -18.63 16.77
CA SER A 118 4.19 -17.69 15.99
C SER A 118 4.44 -18.10 14.53
N CYS A 119 4.49 -19.39 14.22
CA CYS A 119 4.61 -19.90 12.83
C CYS A 119 3.31 -19.78 12.02
N TYR A 120 2.20 -19.48 12.68
CA TYR A 120 0.87 -19.39 12.08
C TYR A 120 0.53 -18.01 11.51
N HIS A 121 1.31 -16.99 11.80
CA HIS A 121 0.99 -15.62 11.39
C HIS A 121 0.88 -15.49 9.86
N HIS A 122 1.84 -16.00 9.12
CA HIS A 122 1.81 -16.00 7.65
C HIS A 122 0.68 -16.87 7.07
N ASN A 123 0.42 -18.03 7.68
CA ASN A 123 -0.68 -18.91 7.26
C ASN A 123 -2.07 -18.32 7.59
N ARG A 124 -2.16 -17.44 8.58
CA ARG A 124 -3.37 -16.74 8.99
C ARG A 124 -3.78 -15.65 8.01
N ILE A 125 -2.84 -14.77 7.64
CA ILE A 125 -3.07 -13.70 6.66
C ILE A 125 -3.57 -14.31 5.35
N GLY A 126 -2.94 -15.38 4.91
CA GLY A 126 -3.38 -16.06 3.71
C GLY A 126 -4.75 -16.70 3.81
N TYR A 127 -5.16 -17.22 4.97
CA TYR A 127 -6.51 -17.73 5.16
C TYR A 127 -7.56 -16.61 5.14
N ILE A 128 -7.27 -15.48 5.78
CA ILE A 128 -8.15 -14.31 5.77
C ILE A 128 -8.29 -13.77 4.35
N ASN A 129 -7.20 -13.62 3.60
CA ASN A 129 -7.24 -13.20 2.20
C ASN A 129 -8.06 -14.20 1.35
N THR A 130 -7.95 -15.51 1.62
CA THR A 130 -8.78 -16.53 0.97
C THR A 130 -10.26 -16.35 1.34
N VAL A 131 -10.57 -16.08 2.60
CA VAL A 131 -11.94 -15.81 3.06
C VAL A 131 -12.48 -14.54 2.41
N TYR A 132 -11.71 -13.46 2.31
CA TYR A 132 -12.10 -12.25 1.60
C TYR A 132 -12.40 -12.52 0.13
N THR A 133 -11.55 -13.26 -0.55
CA THR A 133 -11.74 -13.62 -1.95
C THR A 133 -12.96 -14.51 -2.15
N ILE A 134 -13.18 -15.47 -1.23
CA ILE A 134 -14.34 -16.35 -1.25
C ILE A 134 -15.62 -15.56 -1.01
N LEU A 135 -15.66 -14.74 0.02
CA LEU A 135 -16.82 -13.90 0.36
C LEU A 135 -17.06 -12.83 -0.70
N GLY A 136 -15.95 -12.32 -1.35
CA GLY A 136 -16.00 -11.22 -2.30
C GLY A 136 -16.68 -11.54 -3.59
N ASP A 137 -16.03 -12.33 -4.36
CA ASP A 137 -16.35 -12.46 -5.76
C ASP A 137 -16.79 -13.88 -6.13
N CYS A 138 -16.31 -14.90 -5.39
CA CYS A 138 -16.52 -16.28 -5.76
C CYS A 138 -17.82 -16.89 -5.24
N PHE A 139 -18.28 -16.53 -4.02
CA PHE A 139 -19.46 -17.11 -3.36
C PHE A 139 -20.28 -16.09 -2.57
N PRO A 140 -21.20 -15.42 -3.21
CA PRO A 140 -21.90 -14.30 -2.58
C PRO A 140 -23.21 -14.69 -1.88
N THR A 141 -23.40 -15.90 -1.36
CA THR A 141 -24.62 -16.24 -0.64
C THR A 141 -24.43 -16.21 0.87
N ILE A 142 -25.49 -15.78 1.57
CA ILE A 142 -25.52 -15.73 3.04
C ILE A 142 -25.24 -17.11 3.66
N GLU A 143 -25.78 -18.18 3.05
CA GLU A 143 -25.59 -19.56 3.51
C GLU A 143 -24.11 -19.97 3.48
N GLN A 144 -23.37 -19.57 2.47
CA GLN A 144 -21.94 -19.85 2.36
C GLN A 144 -21.13 -19.09 3.41
N VAL A 145 -21.49 -17.82 3.67
CA VAL A 145 -20.90 -17.06 4.80
C VAL A 145 -21.17 -17.78 6.12
N LYS A 146 -22.40 -18.19 6.37
CA LYS A 146 -22.77 -18.92 7.59
C LYS A 146 -21.96 -20.21 7.78
N ALA A 147 -21.68 -20.93 6.70
CA ALA A 147 -20.88 -22.16 6.76
C ALA A 147 -19.43 -21.95 7.25
N ILE A 148 -18.85 -20.76 7.05
CA ILE A 148 -17.48 -20.42 7.45
C ILE A 148 -17.38 -19.64 8.78
N LEU A 149 -18.50 -19.12 9.32
CA LEU A 149 -18.51 -18.37 10.59
C LEU A 149 -17.87 -19.13 11.77
N PRO A 150 -18.11 -20.47 11.95
CA PRO A 150 -17.47 -21.21 13.04
C PRO A 150 -15.95 -21.20 12.95
N ASP A 151 -15.40 -21.25 11.74
CA ASP A 151 -13.96 -21.29 11.52
C ASP A 151 -13.34 -19.89 11.65
N LEU A 152 -14.06 -18.83 11.27
CA LEU A 152 -13.68 -17.47 11.55
C LEU A 152 -13.61 -17.21 13.07
N ALA A 153 -14.60 -17.64 13.83
CA ALA A 153 -14.61 -17.52 15.28
C ALA A 153 -13.42 -18.26 15.92
N TYR A 154 -13.13 -19.47 15.46
CA TYR A 154 -11.96 -20.24 15.91
C TYR A 154 -10.66 -19.55 15.53
N PHE A 155 -10.58 -19.01 14.33
CA PHE A 155 -9.42 -18.33 13.79
C PHE A 155 -9.03 -17.11 14.64
N PHE A 156 -10.01 -16.29 15.05
CA PHE A 156 -9.76 -15.13 15.90
C PHE A 156 -9.43 -15.46 17.35
N SER A 157 -9.68 -16.72 17.81
CA SER A 157 -9.45 -17.12 19.19
C SER A 157 -8.01 -17.08 19.66
N GLY A 158 -7.07 -17.37 18.76
CA GLY A 158 -5.65 -17.54 19.09
C GLY A 158 -4.77 -16.36 18.69
N ALA A 159 -5.34 -15.22 18.34
CA ALA A 159 -4.62 -14.08 17.83
C ALA A 159 -4.33 -13.02 18.89
N THR A 160 -3.18 -12.35 18.78
CA THR A 160 -2.91 -11.16 19.58
C THR A 160 -3.89 -10.06 19.21
N GLU A 161 -4.25 -9.20 20.16
CA GLU A 161 -5.29 -8.18 19.98
C GLU A 161 -4.98 -7.18 18.86
N GLU A 162 -3.71 -6.97 18.57
CA GLU A 162 -3.26 -5.93 17.64
C GLU A 162 -3.34 -6.40 16.17
N ASP A 163 -2.99 -7.66 15.92
CA ASP A 163 -2.89 -8.22 14.56
C ASP A 163 -4.25 -8.54 13.90
N ASN A 164 -5.30 -8.79 14.70
CA ASN A 164 -6.59 -9.25 14.17
C ASN A 164 -7.65 -8.16 14.05
N ARG A 165 -7.39 -6.99 14.59
CA ARG A 165 -8.38 -5.91 14.58
C ARG A 165 -8.73 -5.47 13.16
N ASN A 166 -7.71 -5.29 12.31
CA ASN A 166 -7.92 -4.85 10.93
C ASN A 166 -8.66 -5.91 10.12
N ASP A 167 -8.38 -7.18 10.39
CA ASP A 167 -9.01 -8.32 9.71
C ASP A 167 -10.49 -8.45 10.06
N VAL A 168 -10.82 -8.33 11.35
CA VAL A 168 -12.22 -8.34 11.83
C VAL A 168 -13.01 -7.18 11.24
N ILE A 169 -12.41 -6.00 11.20
CA ILE A 169 -12.99 -4.80 10.60
C ILE A 169 -13.22 -5.00 9.11
N GLY A 170 -12.21 -5.51 8.43
CA GLY A 170 -12.29 -5.76 7.01
C GLY A 170 -13.41 -6.74 6.66
N ILE A 171 -13.57 -7.84 7.42
CA ILE A 171 -14.67 -8.79 7.24
C ILE A 171 -16.02 -8.08 7.44
N TYR A 172 -16.17 -7.30 8.50
CA TYR A 172 -17.41 -6.54 8.74
C TYR A 172 -17.71 -5.56 7.60
N THR A 173 -16.76 -4.72 7.24
CA THR A 173 -16.91 -3.74 6.14
C THR A 173 -17.31 -4.44 4.86
N TYR A 174 -16.69 -5.57 4.57
CA TYR A 174 -17.00 -6.39 3.41
C TYR A 174 -18.45 -6.94 3.44
N LEU A 175 -18.88 -7.50 4.59
CA LEU A 175 -20.25 -7.99 4.75
C LEU A 175 -21.28 -6.86 4.65
N ASP A 176 -20.98 -5.69 5.21
CA ASP A 176 -21.82 -4.49 5.16
C ASP A 176 -21.97 -3.97 3.72
N GLU A 177 -20.87 -3.83 2.99
CA GLU A 177 -20.89 -3.40 1.59
C GLU A 177 -21.63 -4.39 0.68
N ARG A 178 -21.57 -5.67 0.97
CA ARG A 178 -22.15 -6.72 0.12
C ARG A 178 -23.61 -7.02 0.41
N PHE A 179 -23.97 -7.14 1.67
CA PHE A 179 -25.30 -7.60 2.11
C PHE A 179 -26.12 -6.52 2.79
N GLY A 180 -25.51 -5.39 3.10
CA GLY A 180 -26.08 -4.34 3.91
C GLY A 180 -25.88 -4.54 5.42
N LYS A 181 -25.94 -3.45 6.15
CA LYS A 181 -25.59 -3.36 7.57
C LYS A 181 -26.37 -4.35 8.45
N GLU A 182 -27.68 -4.45 8.25
CA GLU A 182 -28.55 -5.32 9.08
C GLU A 182 -28.15 -6.78 8.97
N ILE A 183 -27.90 -7.29 7.74
CA ILE A 183 -27.46 -8.66 7.50
C ILE A 183 -26.05 -8.89 8.04
N ALA A 184 -25.15 -7.93 7.87
CA ALA A 184 -23.80 -8.01 8.41
C ALA A 184 -23.79 -8.12 9.94
N GLU A 185 -24.62 -7.33 10.63
CA GLU A 185 -24.80 -7.38 12.08
C GLU A 185 -25.36 -8.75 12.52
N ASP A 186 -26.39 -9.28 11.85
CA ASP A 186 -26.96 -10.60 12.13
C ASP A 186 -25.93 -11.73 11.96
N LEU A 187 -25.13 -11.69 10.89
CA LEU A 187 -24.07 -12.68 10.65
C LEU A 187 -22.99 -12.63 11.73
N LEU A 188 -22.62 -11.43 12.19
CA LEU A 188 -21.68 -11.29 13.29
C LEU A 188 -22.25 -11.81 14.61
N GLU A 189 -23.51 -11.49 14.93
CA GLU A 189 -24.16 -11.98 16.13
C GLU A 189 -24.24 -13.52 16.13
N GLU A 190 -24.53 -14.14 15.00
CA GLU A 190 -24.45 -15.57 14.83
C GLU A 190 -23.03 -16.09 15.07
N GLY A 191 -22.01 -15.43 14.49
CA GLY A 191 -20.60 -15.77 14.68
C GLY A 191 -20.16 -15.74 16.15
N TYR A 192 -20.70 -14.83 16.95
CA TYR A 192 -20.42 -14.75 18.39
C TYR A 192 -20.94 -15.91 19.21
N THR A 193 -21.90 -16.66 18.70
CA THR A 193 -22.47 -17.83 19.38
C THR A 193 -21.59 -19.07 19.29
N TYR A 194 -20.64 -19.10 18.36
CA TYR A 194 -19.74 -20.24 18.18
C TYR A 194 -18.65 -20.28 19.26
N PRO A 195 -18.08 -21.45 19.56
CA PRO A 195 -16.88 -21.54 20.39
C PRO A 195 -15.83 -20.55 19.92
N TYR A 196 -15.26 -19.79 20.86
CA TYR A 196 -14.31 -18.69 20.60
C TYR A 196 -14.90 -17.38 20.04
N GLY A 197 -16.19 -17.28 19.81
CA GLY A 197 -16.87 -16.06 19.37
C GLY A 197 -16.70 -14.88 20.31
N ASP A 198 -16.44 -15.11 21.59
CA ASP A 198 -16.17 -14.04 22.59
C ASP A 198 -14.97 -13.18 22.23
N THR A 199 -13.92 -13.77 21.64
CA THR A 199 -12.76 -13.00 21.18
C THR A 199 -13.13 -12.11 20.00
N TRP A 200 -13.86 -12.64 19.04
CA TRP A 200 -14.38 -11.87 17.91
C TRP A 200 -15.27 -10.73 18.38
N LYS A 201 -16.25 -11.00 19.25
CA LYS A 201 -17.13 -9.98 19.84
C LYS A 201 -16.35 -8.88 20.56
N ARG A 202 -15.31 -9.24 21.30
CA ARG A 202 -14.45 -8.31 22.02
C ARG A 202 -13.63 -7.43 21.05
N LEU A 203 -13.15 -7.99 19.93
CA LEU A 203 -12.44 -7.25 18.89
C LEU A 203 -13.38 -6.27 18.17
N MET A 204 -14.61 -6.70 17.87
CA MET A 204 -15.64 -5.83 17.27
C MET A 204 -16.09 -4.71 18.21
N ALA A 205 -16.37 -5.00 19.48
CA ALA A 205 -16.76 -3.99 20.47
C ALA A 205 -15.70 -2.89 20.65
N ARG A 206 -14.44 -3.22 20.34
CA ARG A 206 -13.34 -2.25 20.29
C ARG A 206 -13.26 -1.50 18.98
N TYR A 207 -14.04 -1.90 17.99
CA TYR A 207 -14.00 -1.30 16.65
C TYR A 207 -14.86 -0.07 16.52
N GLU A 208 -15.89 0.13 17.35
CA GLU A 208 -16.63 1.39 17.30
C GLU A 208 -15.63 2.55 17.40
N PRO A 209 -15.35 3.23 16.28
CA PRO A 209 -14.42 4.33 16.30
C PRO A 209 -15.04 5.36 17.21
N ARG A 210 -14.36 5.71 18.30
CA ARG A 210 -14.82 6.79 19.18
C ARG A 210 -15.22 7.96 18.28
N PRO A 211 -16.48 8.45 18.36
CA PRO A 211 -16.94 9.49 17.46
C PRO A 211 -16.02 10.70 17.59
N VAL A 212 -15.72 11.33 16.47
CA VAL A 212 -14.93 12.57 16.43
C VAL A 212 -15.59 13.58 17.35
N ASP A 213 -14.84 14.14 18.28
CA ASP A 213 -15.33 15.22 19.14
C ASP A 213 -14.90 16.59 18.57
N PRO A 214 -15.82 17.31 17.89
CA PRO A 214 -15.51 18.62 17.33
C PRO A 214 -15.31 19.69 18.40
N ASN A 215 -15.68 19.40 19.64
CA ASN A 215 -15.58 20.32 20.79
C ASN A 215 -14.45 19.94 21.75
N ILE A 216 -13.57 18.99 21.37
CA ILE A 216 -12.44 18.60 22.21
C ILE A 216 -11.59 19.82 22.55
N THR A 217 -11.22 19.95 23.83
CA THR A 217 -10.31 21.03 24.23
C THR A 217 -8.86 20.68 23.89
N ALA A 218 -7.99 21.69 23.76
CA ALA A 218 -6.57 21.47 23.52
C ALA A 218 -5.91 20.65 24.65
N GLU A 219 -6.29 20.95 25.90
CA GLU A 219 -5.77 20.24 27.10
C GLU A 219 -6.14 18.75 27.07
N GLU A 220 -7.41 18.44 26.75
CA GLU A 220 -7.87 17.05 26.65
C GLU A 220 -7.19 16.33 25.48
N LEU A 221 -7.06 16.98 24.34
CA LEU A 221 -6.39 16.43 23.17
C LEU A 221 -4.93 16.08 23.47
N ILE A 222 -4.18 17.01 24.07
CA ILE A 222 -2.77 16.82 24.47
C ILE A 222 -2.65 15.69 25.48
N ARG A 223 -3.52 15.67 26.50
CA ARG A 223 -3.53 14.61 27.52
C ARG A 223 -3.78 13.23 26.93
N LEU A 224 -4.72 13.11 25.99
CA LEU A 224 -5.04 11.85 25.31
C LEU A 224 -3.92 11.40 24.36
N THR A 225 -3.26 12.34 23.67
CA THR A 225 -2.14 12.04 22.79
C THR A 225 -0.99 11.39 23.57
N HIS A 226 -0.74 11.82 24.79
CA HIS A 226 0.32 11.28 25.67
C HIS A 226 -0.06 9.97 26.41
N SER A 227 -1.18 9.35 26.06
CA SER A 227 -1.61 8.12 26.75
C SER A 227 -0.91 6.84 26.28
N HIS A 228 -0.06 6.91 25.26
CA HIS A 228 0.59 5.76 24.58
C HIS A 228 -0.40 4.71 24.03
N ASP A 229 -1.70 5.03 23.98
CA ASP A 229 -2.72 4.17 23.40
C ASP A 229 -2.94 4.55 21.93
N ARG A 230 -2.58 3.65 21.00
CA ARG A 230 -2.72 3.87 19.57
C ARG A 230 -4.15 4.23 19.13
N LYS A 231 -5.16 3.69 19.83
CA LYS A 231 -6.58 4.02 19.56
C LYS A 231 -6.93 5.43 19.94
N GLN A 232 -6.36 5.89 21.06
CA GLN A 232 -6.52 7.27 21.49
C GLN A 232 -5.80 8.22 20.55
N LEU A 233 -4.62 7.83 20.06
CA LEU A 233 -3.90 8.63 19.07
C LEU A 233 -4.69 8.77 17.76
N ASP A 234 -5.28 7.69 17.24
CA ASP A 234 -6.14 7.75 16.04
C ASP A 234 -7.37 8.66 16.25
N PHE A 235 -8.04 8.53 17.41
CA PHE A 235 -9.11 9.44 17.81
C PHE A 235 -8.62 10.89 17.87
N CYS A 236 -7.45 11.13 18.46
CA CYS A 236 -6.85 12.47 18.54
C CYS A 236 -6.55 13.05 17.17
N ILE A 237 -5.96 12.26 16.24
CA ILE A 237 -5.67 12.69 14.87
C ILE A 237 -6.96 13.08 14.15
N ARG A 238 -8.02 12.29 14.26
CA ARG A 238 -9.32 12.60 13.61
C ARG A 238 -10.02 13.81 14.25
N SER A 239 -9.99 13.92 15.57
CA SER A 239 -10.57 15.06 16.30
C SER A 239 -9.77 16.34 16.03
N PHE A 240 -8.44 16.26 15.92
CA PHE A 240 -7.59 17.38 15.56
C PHE A 240 -7.89 17.91 14.16
N ARG A 241 -8.24 17.02 13.20
CA ARG A 241 -8.67 17.43 11.85
C ARG A 241 -9.94 18.29 11.87
N ALA A 242 -10.86 18.01 12.79
CA ALA A 242 -12.10 18.76 12.96
C ALA A 242 -11.94 20.00 13.87
N ALA A 243 -10.77 20.17 14.49
CA ALA A 243 -10.53 21.21 15.48
C ALA A 243 -10.37 22.60 14.85
N GLY A 244 -10.78 23.63 15.59
CA GLY A 244 -10.56 25.02 15.20
C GLY A 244 -9.10 25.48 15.30
N THR A 245 -8.77 26.56 14.62
CA THR A 245 -7.42 27.15 14.56
C THR A 245 -6.78 27.38 15.93
N ASN A 246 -7.58 27.77 16.95
CA ASN A 246 -7.08 27.98 18.31
C ASN A 246 -6.50 26.70 18.93
N ILE A 247 -7.09 25.54 18.65
CA ILE A 247 -6.59 24.25 19.14
C ILE A 247 -5.28 23.89 18.43
N VAL A 248 -5.21 24.13 17.13
CA VAL A 248 -3.98 23.93 16.31
C VAL A 248 -2.81 24.72 16.88
N HIS A 249 -3.04 26.00 17.21
CA HIS A 249 -2.02 26.86 17.83
C HIS A 249 -1.65 26.38 19.23
N ALA A 250 -2.62 25.99 20.07
CA ALA A 250 -2.38 25.49 21.41
C ALA A 250 -1.55 24.20 21.43
N VAL A 251 -1.82 23.26 20.51
CA VAL A 251 -1.03 22.02 20.34
C VAL A 251 0.39 22.34 19.90
N ALA A 252 0.58 23.28 18.98
CA ALA A 252 1.91 23.70 18.55
C ALA A 252 2.70 24.40 19.68
N GLU A 253 2.05 25.23 20.52
CA GLU A 253 2.69 25.81 21.69
C GLU A 253 3.05 24.74 22.74
N ALA A 254 2.18 23.73 22.97
CA ALA A 254 2.48 22.61 23.85
C ALA A 254 3.69 21.81 23.36
N PHE A 255 3.81 21.59 22.03
CA PHE A 255 4.98 20.97 21.43
C PHE A 255 6.27 21.72 21.78
N PHE A 256 6.27 23.07 21.70
CA PHE A 256 7.45 23.85 22.03
C PHE A 256 7.76 23.90 23.52
N ALA A 257 6.75 23.76 24.36
CA ALA A 257 6.90 23.76 25.83
C ALA A 257 7.33 22.39 26.38
N GLU A 258 7.09 21.31 25.65
CA GLU A 258 7.40 19.95 26.07
C GLU A 258 8.92 19.71 26.04
N SER A 259 9.45 19.14 27.09
CA SER A 259 10.87 18.80 27.22
C SER A 259 11.20 17.35 26.82
N ASP A 260 10.22 16.46 26.95
CA ASP A 260 10.36 15.05 26.61
C ASP A 260 10.21 14.83 25.09
N ILE A 261 11.23 14.20 24.50
CA ILE A 261 11.29 14.00 23.03
C ILE A 261 10.20 13.06 22.50
N GLU A 262 9.79 12.06 23.30
CA GLU A 262 8.74 11.13 22.91
C GLU A 262 7.37 11.84 22.88
N ARG A 263 7.08 12.60 23.89
CA ARG A 263 5.86 13.39 23.97
C ARG A 263 5.81 14.48 22.88
N ARG A 264 6.95 15.11 22.57
CA ARG A 264 7.04 16.00 21.40
C ARG A 264 6.71 15.27 20.11
N HIS A 265 7.28 14.09 19.92
CA HIS A 265 7.00 13.28 18.74
C HIS A 265 5.53 12.93 18.62
N GLU A 266 4.87 12.52 19.70
CA GLU A 266 3.44 12.23 19.72
C GLU A 266 2.59 13.43 19.29
N LEU A 267 2.93 14.66 19.75
CA LEU A 267 2.25 15.88 19.32
C LEU A 267 2.44 16.18 17.83
N LEU A 268 3.65 15.89 17.27
CA LEU A 268 3.88 16.04 15.82
C LEU A 268 3.05 15.08 14.99
N LEU A 269 2.74 13.87 15.50
CA LEU A 269 1.90 12.90 14.78
C LEU A 269 0.49 13.46 14.50
N LEU A 270 -0.02 14.38 15.30
CA LEU A 270 -1.30 15.06 15.03
C LEU A 270 -1.24 15.87 13.73
N PHE A 271 -0.13 16.56 13.48
CA PHE A 271 0.08 17.34 12.25
C PHE A 271 0.41 16.42 11.06
N LEU A 272 1.28 15.43 11.24
CA LEU A 272 1.64 14.47 10.19
C LEU A 272 0.45 13.65 9.72
N GLY A 273 -0.45 13.27 10.63
CA GLY A 273 -1.71 12.58 10.31
C GLY A 273 -2.75 13.48 9.63
N ASN A 274 -2.50 14.80 9.54
CA ASN A 274 -3.42 15.79 8.99
C ASN A 274 -2.74 16.75 8.03
N LYS A 275 -2.31 16.27 6.88
CA LYS A 275 -1.59 17.05 5.84
C LYS A 275 -2.29 18.34 5.40
N THR A 276 -3.60 18.49 5.68
CA THR A 276 -4.38 19.69 5.38
C THR A 276 -4.23 20.78 6.43
N ILE A 277 -3.63 20.46 7.59
CA ILE A 277 -3.42 21.41 8.69
C ILE A 277 -1.92 21.77 8.71
N PRO A 278 -1.52 22.96 8.21
CA PRO A 278 -0.13 23.35 8.24
C PRO A 278 0.33 23.60 9.67
N PHE A 279 1.59 23.28 9.95
CA PHE A 279 2.20 23.63 11.23
C PHE A 279 2.30 25.15 11.36
N PRO A 280 1.77 25.80 12.42
CA PRO A 280 1.54 27.24 12.44
C PRO A 280 2.80 28.08 12.63
N TYR A 281 3.91 27.49 13.11
CA TYR A 281 5.14 28.20 13.45
C TYR A 281 6.39 27.60 12.79
N PRO A 282 6.50 27.57 11.44
CA PRO A 282 7.56 26.87 10.74
C PRO A 282 8.97 27.41 11.09
N ASN A 283 9.12 28.73 11.31
CA ASN A 283 10.39 29.30 11.69
C ASN A 283 10.89 28.80 13.05
N ARG A 284 10.00 28.75 14.06
CA ARG A 284 10.33 28.17 15.37
C ARG A 284 10.65 26.68 15.27
N LEU A 285 9.94 25.93 14.40
CA LEU A 285 10.21 24.53 14.17
C LEU A 285 11.61 24.31 13.60
N MET A 286 12.05 25.17 12.65
CA MET A 286 13.41 25.12 12.13
C MET A 286 14.47 25.47 13.18
N ASP A 287 14.16 26.33 14.15
CA ASP A 287 15.07 26.70 15.23
C ASP A 287 15.26 25.55 16.26
N PHE A 288 14.38 24.55 16.25
CA PHE A 288 14.49 23.33 17.05
C PHE A 288 15.44 22.29 16.48
N LEU A 289 15.87 22.43 15.22
CA LEU A 289 16.87 21.53 14.61
C LEU A 289 18.26 21.97 15.06
N THR A 290 18.85 21.23 15.99
CA THR A 290 20.19 21.48 16.53
C THR A 290 21.25 20.69 15.76
N GLU A 291 22.53 21.10 15.83
CA GLU A 291 23.62 20.30 15.27
C GLU A 291 23.71 18.90 15.90
N GLU A 292 23.35 18.75 17.18
CA GLU A 292 23.28 17.44 17.82
C GLU A 292 22.20 16.52 17.20
N ASP A 293 21.12 17.09 16.64
CA ASP A 293 20.10 16.30 15.93
C ASP A 293 20.64 15.80 14.60
N TRP A 294 21.44 16.62 13.91
CA TRP A 294 22.14 16.22 12.69
C TRP A 294 23.19 15.14 12.92
N ASP A 295 23.96 15.24 14.02
CA ASP A 295 25.00 14.26 14.36
C ASP A 295 24.43 12.94 14.90
N ALA A 296 23.22 12.97 15.47
CA ALA A 296 22.57 11.79 16.02
C ALA A 296 21.92 10.88 14.96
N VAL A 297 21.90 11.31 13.70
CA VAL A 297 21.30 10.57 12.59
C VAL A 297 22.29 9.55 12.05
N ASP A 298 22.42 8.41 12.75
CA ASP A 298 23.17 7.25 12.28
C ASP A 298 22.18 6.27 11.59
N PRO A 299 22.29 6.05 10.26
CA PRO A 299 21.33 5.29 9.48
C PRO A 299 21.01 3.87 9.97
N PRO A 300 21.90 3.08 10.58
CA PRO A 300 21.53 1.74 11.00
C PRO A 300 20.72 1.68 12.30
N ASN A 301 20.66 2.76 13.09
CA ASN A 301 19.98 2.77 14.39
C ASN A 301 18.79 3.74 14.40
N VAL A 302 17.61 3.24 14.00
CA VAL A 302 16.35 3.99 14.16
C VAL A 302 16.01 4.08 15.65
N ASN A 303 16.53 5.10 16.32
CA ASN A 303 16.15 5.42 17.70
C ASN A 303 15.03 6.47 17.74
N LYS A 304 14.49 6.73 18.93
CA LYS A 304 13.39 7.69 19.12
C LYS A 304 13.76 9.12 18.67
N ARG A 305 15.01 9.52 18.85
CA ARG A 305 15.50 10.84 18.41
C ARG A 305 15.53 10.93 16.88
N THR A 306 15.97 9.87 16.20
CA THR A 306 15.95 9.78 14.74
C THR A 306 14.51 9.86 14.19
N GLN A 307 13.55 9.17 14.83
CA GLN A 307 12.14 9.22 14.45
C GLN A 307 11.55 10.63 14.65
N TYR A 308 11.85 11.26 15.77
CA TYR A 308 11.46 12.65 16.04
C TYR A 308 12.03 13.61 14.99
N PHE A 309 13.32 13.53 14.72
CA PHE A 309 14.00 14.35 13.73
C PHE A 309 13.39 14.18 12.33
N PHE A 310 13.18 12.94 11.90
CA PHE A 310 12.50 12.62 10.66
C PHE A 310 11.09 13.24 10.58
N SER A 311 10.34 13.20 11.69
CA SER A 311 8.99 13.79 11.77
C SER A 311 9.02 15.32 11.64
N VAL A 312 9.99 15.99 12.26
CA VAL A 312 10.18 17.44 12.09
C VAL A 312 10.53 17.78 10.63
N LEU A 313 11.46 17.04 10.03
CA LEU A 313 11.84 17.25 8.63
C LEU A 313 10.68 17.00 7.67
N SER A 314 9.85 15.98 7.93
CA SER A 314 8.67 15.66 7.13
C SER A 314 7.63 16.78 7.16
N LEU A 315 7.41 17.43 8.31
CA LEU A 315 6.54 18.61 8.39
C LEU A 315 7.12 19.81 7.64
N LEU A 316 8.44 20.00 7.67
CA LEU A 316 9.11 21.09 6.96
C LEU A 316 9.10 20.89 5.45
N ALA A 317 9.07 19.63 4.97
CA ALA A 317 9.20 19.30 3.55
C ALA A 317 8.12 19.94 2.66
N GLU A 318 6.94 20.18 3.20
CA GLU A 318 5.82 20.80 2.48
C GLU A 318 5.86 22.34 2.50
N ILE A 319 6.85 22.95 3.18
CA ILE A 319 6.92 24.39 3.41
C ILE A 319 7.86 25.04 2.40
N SER A 320 7.35 26.03 1.66
CA SER A 320 8.16 26.86 0.79
C SER A 320 8.85 27.96 1.63
N HIS A 321 10.16 27.78 1.88
CA HIS A 321 10.94 28.71 2.69
C HIS A 321 12.46 28.57 2.40
N PRO A 322 13.25 29.65 2.30
CA PRO A 322 14.69 29.59 1.99
C PRO A 322 15.51 28.71 2.95
N ARG A 323 15.17 28.70 4.25
CA ARG A 323 15.83 27.83 5.23
C ARG A 323 15.51 26.36 5.00
N VAL A 324 14.28 26.03 4.57
CA VAL A 324 13.89 24.66 4.20
C VAL A 324 14.63 24.22 2.95
N ALA A 325 14.78 25.12 1.96
CA ALA A 325 15.62 24.83 0.78
C ALA A 325 17.06 24.49 1.18
N ALA A 326 17.66 25.26 2.12
CA ALA A 326 19.00 24.98 2.63
C ALA A 326 19.09 23.64 3.39
N ILE A 327 18.07 23.29 4.21
CA ILE A 327 17.94 22.00 4.88
C ILE A 327 17.88 20.90 3.83
N GLY A 328 17.01 21.01 2.83
CA GLY A 328 16.87 20.03 1.74
C GLY A 328 18.18 19.80 0.99
N LYS A 329 18.93 20.87 0.71
CA LYS A 329 20.26 20.77 0.10
C LYS A 329 21.24 20.00 0.99
N ARG A 330 21.33 20.32 2.29
CA ARG A 330 22.18 19.61 3.25
C ARG A 330 21.84 18.11 3.31
N LEU A 331 20.54 17.75 3.27
CA LEU A 331 20.11 16.34 3.25
C LEU A 331 20.56 15.63 1.97
N ARG A 332 20.44 16.26 0.79
CA ARG A 332 20.88 15.66 -0.48
C ARG A 332 22.39 15.43 -0.55
N GLU A 333 23.16 16.28 0.09
CA GLU A 333 24.63 16.19 0.17
C GLU A 333 25.10 15.22 1.26
N GLY A 334 24.23 14.85 2.22
CA GLY A 334 24.52 13.91 3.31
C GLY A 334 24.30 12.43 2.93
N ASP A 335 24.44 11.53 3.91
CA ASP A 335 24.21 10.10 3.72
C ASP A 335 22.82 9.64 4.21
N ALA A 336 22.20 10.41 5.09
CA ALA A 336 20.92 10.11 5.70
C ALA A 336 19.79 11.00 5.14
N PHE A 337 18.61 10.41 4.97
CA PHE A 337 17.38 11.12 4.55
C PHE A 337 17.48 11.87 3.21
N ARG A 338 18.31 11.41 2.29
CA ARG A 338 18.44 12.00 0.95
C ARG A 338 17.12 12.10 0.22
N GLU A 339 16.27 11.07 0.36
CA GLU A 339 14.93 11.01 -0.23
C GLU A 339 14.09 12.21 0.23
N LEU A 340 14.15 12.52 1.52
CA LEU A 340 13.42 13.66 2.06
C LEU A 340 13.99 14.99 1.55
N GLY A 341 15.32 15.07 1.36
CA GLY A 341 15.97 16.21 0.71
C GLY A 341 15.55 16.42 -0.74
N ILE A 342 15.30 15.33 -1.49
CA ILE A 342 14.73 15.37 -2.83
C ILE A 342 13.25 15.80 -2.75
N HIS A 343 12.49 15.23 -1.83
CA HIS A 343 11.07 15.58 -1.62
C HIS A 343 10.86 17.07 -1.33
N MET A 344 11.76 17.69 -0.55
CA MET A 344 11.71 19.13 -0.25
C MET A 344 11.78 20.03 -1.50
N LEU A 345 12.28 19.53 -2.62
CA LEU A 345 12.26 20.24 -3.89
C LEU A 345 10.84 20.48 -4.40
N ASN A 346 9.88 19.66 -4.02
CA ASN A 346 8.49 19.89 -4.40
C ASN A 346 7.99 21.29 -4.02
N ALA A 347 8.43 21.83 -2.89
CA ALA A 347 8.06 23.16 -2.42
C ALA A 347 9.13 24.23 -2.65
N ASN A 348 10.39 23.83 -2.89
CA ASN A 348 11.55 24.74 -2.84
C ASN A 348 12.49 24.59 -4.04
N TYR A 349 12.03 24.03 -5.16
CA TYR A 349 12.83 23.85 -6.37
C TYR A 349 13.29 25.19 -6.95
N THR A 350 14.56 25.23 -7.35
CA THR A 350 15.16 26.27 -8.16
C THR A 350 15.84 25.63 -9.38
N PRO A 351 16.05 26.37 -10.50
CA PRO A 351 16.73 25.82 -11.67
C PRO A 351 18.12 25.23 -11.38
N GLU A 352 18.81 25.70 -10.36
CA GLU A 352 20.12 25.22 -9.94
C GLU A 352 20.06 23.81 -9.31
N ASP A 353 18.87 23.35 -8.91
CA ASP A 353 18.67 22.00 -8.34
C ASP A 353 18.54 20.92 -9.44
N LEU A 354 18.38 21.31 -10.71
CA LEU A 354 18.10 20.37 -11.81
C LEU A 354 19.19 19.31 -11.95
N ASP A 355 20.46 19.72 -11.98
CA ASP A 355 21.58 18.78 -12.16
C ASP A 355 21.64 17.76 -11.01
N SER A 356 21.39 18.21 -9.77
CA SER A 356 21.30 17.33 -8.62
C SER A 356 20.13 16.33 -8.75
N LEU A 357 18.97 16.79 -9.20
CA LEU A 357 17.79 15.94 -9.38
C LEU A 357 18.00 14.90 -10.49
N VAL A 358 18.59 15.30 -11.61
CA VAL A 358 18.92 14.41 -12.75
C VAL A 358 19.97 13.37 -12.36
N SER A 359 20.91 13.71 -11.48
CA SER A 359 21.94 12.75 -11.05
C SER A 359 21.38 11.48 -10.41
N TYR A 360 20.19 11.56 -9.79
CA TYR A 360 19.51 10.39 -9.22
C TYR A 360 18.79 9.50 -10.26
N LEU A 361 18.76 9.92 -11.53
CA LEU A 361 18.28 9.09 -12.64
C LEU A 361 19.37 8.19 -13.23
N ASP A 362 20.61 8.30 -12.73
CA ASP A 362 21.72 7.43 -13.15
C ASP A 362 21.37 5.96 -12.91
N PRO A 363 21.77 5.04 -13.80
CA PRO A 363 21.52 3.62 -13.68
C PRO A 363 21.95 2.99 -12.35
N THR A 364 22.90 3.57 -11.64
CA THR A 364 23.35 3.10 -10.32
C THR A 364 22.30 3.26 -9.23
N PHE A 365 21.31 4.15 -9.42
CA PHE A 365 20.22 4.37 -8.49
C PHE A 365 18.92 3.65 -8.86
N LEU A 366 18.87 2.96 -9.99
CA LEU A 366 17.67 2.23 -10.42
C LEU A 366 17.18 1.28 -9.30
N ASN A 367 15.86 1.25 -9.10
CA ASN A 367 15.20 0.46 -8.04
C ASN A 367 15.53 0.89 -6.60
N THR A 368 16.16 2.04 -6.39
CA THR A 368 16.38 2.60 -5.06
C THR A 368 15.27 3.59 -4.67
N PRO A 369 15.07 3.84 -3.37
CA PRO A 369 14.17 4.91 -2.91
C PRO A 369 14.54 6.29 -3.48
N LEU A 370 15.84 6.60 -3.67
CA LEU A 370 16.31 7.86 -4.25
C LEU A 370 15.83 8.05 -5.69
N PHE A 371 15.95 7.03 -6.52
CA PHE A 371 15.44 7.04 -7.88
C PHE A 371 13.92 7.29 -7.89
N ASN A 372 13.20 6.54 -7.07
CA ASN A 372 11.74 6.66 -6.98
C ASN A 372 11.30 8.06 -6.55
N GLU A 373 11.98 8.65 -5.57
CA GLU A 373 11.66 10.02 -5.11
C GLU A 373 12.02 11.07 -6.16
N ALA A 374 13.11 10.89 -6.89
CA ALA A 374 13.48 11.79 -7.99
C ALA A 374 12.42 11.77 -9.11
N VAL A 375 11.98 10.59 -9.55
CA VAL A 375 10.90 10.44 -10.54
C VAL A 375 9.61 11.10 -10.04
N CYS A 376 9.23 10.83 -8.78
CA CYS A 376 8.05 11.42 -8.15
C CYS A 376 8.14 12.95 -8.14
N THR A 377 9.27 13.52 -7.73
CA THR A 377 9.51 14.96 -7.66
C THR A 377 9.47 15.60 -9.04
N ILE A 378 10.11 15.01 -10.07
CA ILE A 378 10.05 15.51 -11.45
C ILE A 378 8.60 15.59 -11.94
N CYS A 379 7.80 14.54 -11.72
CA CYS A 379 6.39 14.55 -12.09
C CYS A 379 5.59 15.63 -11.33
N CYS A 380 5.81 15.78 -10.02
CA CYS A 380 5.16 16.80 -9.21
C CYS A 380 5.50 18.23 -9.69
N LEU A 381 6.77 18.50 -9.99
CA LEU A 381 7.21 19.80 -10.50
C LEU A 381 6.63 20.07 -11.88
N SER A 382 6.56 19.06 -12.74
CA SER A 382 5.90 19.14 -14.04
C SER A 382 4.42 19.48 -13.91
N ASP A 383 3.70 18.87 -12.99
CA ASP A 383 2.29 19.15 -12.70
C ASP A 383 2.09 20.60 -12.20
N LYS A 384 3.09 21.19 -11.53
CA LYS A 384 3.13 22.60 -11.11
C LYS A 384 3.52 23.56 -12.24
N GLY A 385 3.76 23.06 -13.44
CA GLY A 385 4.08 23.88 -14.61
C GLY A 385 5.55 24.22 -14.78
N ILE A 386 6.45 23.65 -13.98
CA ILE A 386 7.90 23.85 -14.16
C ILE A 386 8.31 23.25 -15.51
N GLU A 387 9.05 24.04 -16.28
CA GLU A 387 9.57 23.66 -17.61
C GLU A 387 11.03 23.17 -17.53
N GLY A 388 11.50 22.51 -18.60
CA GLY A 388 12.89 22.04 -18.71
C GLY A 388 13.19 20.79 -17.86
N LEU A 389 12.17 20.13 -17.29
CA LEU A 389 12.35 18.89 -16.53
C LEU A 389 12.58 17.69 -17.47
N PRO A 390 13.36 16.68 -17.07
CA PRO A 390 13.80 15.55 -17.92
C PRO A 390 12.70 14.48 -18.09
N LEU A 391 11.48 14.88 -18.48
CA LEU A 391 10.36 13.96 -18.68
C LEU A 391 10.59 12.98 -19.85
N VAL A 392 11.27 13.45 -20.89
CA VAL A 392 11.56 12.63 -22.08
C VAL A 392 12.62 11.59 -21.75
N GLU A 393 13.60 11.94 -20.94
CA GLU A 393 14.63 11.02 -20.44
C GLU A 393 14.03 9.89 -19.61
N LEU A 394 12.98 10.19 -18.80
CA LEU A 394 12.26 9.18 -18.03
C LEU A 394 11.56 8.14 -18.91
N ILE A 395 11.23 8.45 -20.16
CA ILE A 395 10.66 7.47 -21.11
C ILE A 395 11.64 6.33 -21.37
N SER A 396 12.94 6.63 -21.51
CA SER A 396 13.96 5.60 -21.70
C SER A 396 14.17 4.69 -20.48
N LEU A 397 13.75 5.17 -19.30
CA LEU A 397 13.82 4.43 -18.03
C LEU A 397 12.47 3.79 -17.63
N PHE A 398 11.45 3.90 -18.49
CA PHE A 398 10.07 3.52 -18.20
C PHE A 398 9.94 2.12 -17.60
N GLU A 399 10.66 1.16 -18.15
CA GLU A 399 10.65 -0.24 -17.68
C GLU A 399 11.21 -0.43 -16.25
N ASN A 400 12.02 0.52 -15.77
CA ASN A 400 12.62 0.46 -14.43
C ASN A 400 11.82 1.28 -13.41
N ILE A 401 10.78 1.99 -13.85
CA ILE A 401 9.92 2.80 -12.98
C ILE A 401 8.82 1.90 -12.39
N PRO A 402 8.65 1.85 -11.05
CA PRO A 402 7.57 1.11 -10.42
C PRO A 402 6.19 1.50 -10.94
N ALA A 403 5.25 0.56 -10.98
CA ALA A 403 3.93 0.74 -11.58
C ALA A 403 3.16 1.99 -11.09
N PHE A 404 3.24 2.30 -9.78
CA PHE A 404 2.58 3.47 -9.21
C PHE A 404 3.21 4.79 -9.68
N LEU A 405 4.53 4.83 -9.93
CA LEU A 405 5.23 6.00 -10.48
C LEU A 405 5.06 6.09 -12.00
N ARG A 406 4.97 4.94 -12.70
CA ARG A 406 4.65 4.93 -14.14
C ARG A 406 3.32 5.62 -14.41
N GLN A 407 2.29 5.36 -13.59
CA GLN A 407 1.02 6.06 -13.70
C GLN A 407 1.20 7.58 -13.64
N ARG A 408 2.00 8.06 -12.70
CA ARG A 408 2.27 9.49 -12.53
C ARG A 408 3.00 10.08 -13.72
N LEU A 409 4.04 9.38 -14.18
CA LEU A 409 4.80 9.78 -15.37
C LEU A 409 3.90 9.85 -16.63
N VAL A 410 3.10 8.81 -16.88
CA VAL A 410 2.15 8.75 -18.00
C VAL A 410 1.20 9.94 -17.94
N SER A 411 0.61 10.23 -16.77
CA SER A 411 -0.27 11.39 -16.58
C SER A 411 0.43 12.70 -16.89
N SER A 412 1.67 12.91 -16.41
CA SER A 412 2.45 14.14 -16.67
C SER A 412 2.82 14.27 -18.13
N LEU A 413 3.23 13.19 -18.81
CA LEU A 413 3.54 13.18 -20.24
C LEU A 413 2.30 13.50 -21.10
N ILE A 414 1.14 12.95 -20.76
CA ILE A 414 -0.13 13.25 -21.44
C ILE A 414 -0.49 14.72 -21.30
N LYS A 415 -0.46 15.26 -20.10
CA LYS A 415 -0.76 16.68 -19.82
C LYS A 415 0.16 17.65 -20.59
N LYS A 416 1.41 17.26 -20.80
CA LYS A 416 2.40 18.06 -21.55
C LYS A 416 2.39 17.80 -23.06
N GLY A 417 1.59 16.85 -23.57
CA GLY A 417 1.59 16.47 -24.97
C GLY A 417 2.88 15.77 -25.44
N LEU A 418 3.62 15.16 -24.50
CA LEU A 418 4.91 14.49 -24.74
C LEU A 418 4.78 12.96 -24.75
N PHE A 419 3.56 12.43 -24.61
CA PHE A 419 3.35 10.99 -24.50
C PHE A 419 3.56 10.28 -25.84
N PRO A 420 4.54 9.34 -25.97
CA PRO A 420 4.88 8.68 -27.24
C PRO A 420 3.82 7.68 -27.68
N ASN A 421 3.60 7.58 -29.01
CA ASN A 421 2.62 6.66 -29.58
C ASN A 421 2.98 5.17 -29.40
N ASP A 422 4.25 4.83 -29.48
CA ASP A 422 4.75 3.46 -29.24
C ASP A 422 4.51 3.01 -27.81
N LEU A 423 4.75 3.88 -26.83
CA LEU A 423 4.46 3.60 -25.44
C LEU A 423 2.95 3.47 -25.16
N ARG A 424 2.11 4.10 -26.00
CA ARG A 424 0.64 4.03 -25.86
C ARG A 424 0.13 2.60 -26.01
N GLU A 425 0.62 1.85 -27.00
CA GLU A 425 0.21 0.45 -27.21
C GLU A 425 0.64 -0.43 -26.02
N GLU A 426 1.86 -0.22 -25.51
CA GLU A 426 2.34 -0.93 -24.32
C GLU A 426 1.47 -0.64 -23.09
N CYS A 427 1.16 0.63 -22.83
CA CYS A 427 0.38 1.06 -21.69
C CYS A 427 -1.07 0.56 -21.68
N ARG A 428 -1.63 0.14 -22.83
CA ARG A 428 -2.94 -0.54 -22.90
C ARG A 428 -2.99 -1.85 -22.14
N TYR A 429 -1.83 -2.49 -21.99
CA TYR A 429 -1.65 -3.78 -21.32
C TYR A 429 -0.80 -3.67 -20.06
N ASP A 430 -0.55 -2.45 -19.52
CA ASP A 430 0.18 -2.30 -18.27
C ASP A 430 -0.61 -2.92 -17.11
N ARG A 431 0.10 -3.54 -16.15
CA ARG A 431 -0.53 -4.13 -14.97
C ARG A 431 -1.30 -3.09 -14.15
N ASN A 432 -0.87 -1.83 -14.13
CA ASN A 432 -1.59 -0.78 -13.40
C ASN A 432 -2.89 -0.39 -14.13
N PRO A 433 -4.07 -0.68 -13.52
CA PRO A 433 -5.37 -0.40 -14.16
C PRO A 433 -5.57 1.10 -14.44
N ASN A 434 -5.03 1.99 -13.60
CA ASN A 434 -5.16 3.42 -13.81
C ASN A 434 -4.40 3.90 -15.04
N ILE A 435 -3.27 3.25 -15.40
CA ILE A 435 -2.56 3.55 -16.67
C ILE A 435 -3.45 3.16 -17.84
N ARG A 436 -4.07 1.98 -17.81
CA ARG A 436 -4.99 1.54 -18.86
C ARG A 436 -6.17 2.48 -19.04
N GLU A 437 -6.76 2.99 -17.94
CA GLU A 437 -7.84 3.97 -18.00
C GLU A 437 -7.36 5.28 -18.63
N LEU A 438 -6.21 5.83 -18.22
CA LEU A 438 -5.65 7.04 -18.84
C LEU A 438 -5.47 6.89 -20.35
N ILE A 439 -5.09 5.69 -20.83
CA ILE A 439 -4.90 5.44 -22.26
C ILE A 439 -6.24 5.31 -23.01
N LYS A 440 -7.28 4.74 -22.39
CA LYS A 440 -8.63 4.69 -22.97
C LYS A 440 -9.20 6.09 -23.20
N GLU A 441 -8.96 7.01 -22.27
CA GLU A 441 -9.43 8.41 -22.38
C GLU A 441 -8.76 9.17 -23.55
N LEU A 442 -7.61 8.71 -24.02
CA LEU A 442 -6.89 9.30 -25.17
C LEU A 442 -7.37 8.73 -26.53
N SER A 443 -8.20 7.70 -26.52
CA SER A 443 -8.67 7.00 -27.74
C SER A 443 -9.96 7.60 -28.26
#